data_ce50c01e9874a01503d77e81d95a73db
#
_entry.id   ce50c01e9874a01503d77e81d95a73db
#
_cell.length_a   1.000
_cell.length_b   1.000
_cell.length_c   1.000
_cell.angle_alpha   90.00
_cell.angle_beta   90.00
_cell.angle_gamma   90.00
#
_symmetry.space_group_name_H-M   'P 1'
#
loop_
_entity.id
_entity.type
_entity.pdbx_description
1 polymer ?
#
loop_
_entity_poly.entity_id
_entity_poly.type
_entity_poly.pdbx_seq_one_letter_code
_entity_poly.pdbx_strand_id
1 'polypeptide(L)'
;MNIAMTGATGYIGKHLSNYLTEKGGHRIIPLGRSMFREGMSGYLIQTLTHCDVVINLAGAPINKRWTPEYKQELFNSRIVVTNRIIRALNAVKTKPKLMISLLP
;
A
#
# COMPACT_ATOMS: atom_id res chain seq x y z
N MET A 1 -4.19 -3.48 16.09
CA MET A 1 -4.66 -3.94 14.78
C MET A 1 -3.49 -4.18 13.84
N ASN A 2 -3.64 -5.08 12.89
CA ASN A 2 -2.67 -5.29 11.84
C ASN A 2 -3.02 -4.38 10.66
N ILE A 3 -2.08 -3.53 10.29
CA ILE A 3 -2.27 -2.52 9.24
C ILE A 3 -1.29 -2.80 8.10
N ALA A 4 -1.80 -3.17 6.95
CA ALA A 4 -1.00 -3.33 5.74
C ALA A 4 -0.81 -1.95 5.09
N MET A 5 0.42 -1.61 4.73
CA MET A 5 0.71 -0.28 4.19
C MET A 5 1.65 -0.36 2.99
N THR A 6 1.22 0.17 1.85
CA THR A 6 2.12 0.41 0.74
C THR A 6 2.81 1.76 0.93
N GLY A 7 4.04 1.90 0.43
CA GLY A 7 4.78 3.13 0.59
C GLY A 7 5.24 3.40 2.02
N ALA A 8 5.38 2.36 2.84
CA ALA A 8 5.73 2.48 4.26
C ALA A 8 7.12 3.09 4.47
N THR A 9 8.03 2.95 3.52
CA THR A 9 9.40 3.48 3.60
C THR A 9 9.53 4.90 3.09
N GLY A 10 8.48 5.45 2.46
CA GLY A 10 8.47 6.84 2.01
C GLY A 10 8.34 7.80 3.19
N TYR A 11 8.43 9.10 2.90
CA TYR A 11 8.41 10.13 3.94
C TYR A 11 7.12 10.07 4.77
N ILE A 12 5.97 10.12 4.12
CA ILE A 12 4.68 10.08 4.83
C ILE A 12 4.48 8.72 5.49
N GLY A 13 4.79 7.62 4.77
CA GLY A 13 4.61 6.27 5.28
C GLY A 13 5.43 5.99 6.52
N LYS A 14 6.68 6.46 6.53
CA LYS A 14 7.57 6.28 7.68
C LYS A 14 7.04 7.01 8.92
N HIS A 15 6.63 8.27 8.76
CA HIS A 15 6.07 9.03 9.87
C HIS A 15 4.77 8.44 10.38
N LEU A 16 3.88 8.05 9.47
CA LEU A 16 2.61 7.45 9.83
C LEU A 16 2.80 6.09 10.51
N SER A 17 3.73 5.27 10.00
CA SER A 17 4.06 3.98 10.62
C SER A 17 4.55 4.14 12.05
N ASN A 18 5.45 5.09 12.28
CA ASN A 18 5.97 5.37 13.60
C ASN A 18 4.87 5.83 14.55
N TYR A 19 4.02 6.74 14.09
CA TYR A 19 2.91 7.23 14.89
C TYR A 19 1.96 6.11 15.29
N LEU A 20 1.53 5.29 14.34
CA LEU A 20 0.58 4.20 14.61
C LEU A 20 1.18 3.13 15.52
N THR A 21 2.47 2.86 15.38
CA THR A 21 3.16 1.89 16.22
C THR A 21 3.33 2.41 17.65
N GLU A 22 3.81 3.63 17.80
CA GLU A 22 4.15 4.20 19.12
C GLU A 22 2.94 4.64 19.90
N LYS A 23 1.96 5.28 19.25
CA LYS A 23 0.79 5.85 19.92
C LYS A 23 -0.39 4.89 19.98
N GLY A 24 -0.59 4.10 18.94
CA GLY A 24 -1.74 3.20 18.86
C GLY A 24 -1.44 1.74 19.17
N GLY A 25 -0.17 1.37 19.29
CA GLY A 25 0.22 -0.02 19.49
C GLY A 25 -0.14 -0.94 18.32
N HIS A 26 -0.34 -0.39 17.13
CA HIS A 26 -0.69 -1.16 15.94
C HIS A 26 0.54 -1.79 15.30
N ARG A 27 0.34 -2.90 14.65
CA ARG A 27 1.39 -3.57 13.89
C ARG A 27 1.31 -3.17 12.42
N ILE A 28 2.41 -2.65 11.89
CA ILE A 28 2.49 -2.27 10.48
C ILE A 28 3.11 -3.41 9.68
N ILE A 29 2.41 -3.83 8.63
CA ILE A 29 2.90 -4.84 7.69
C ILE A 29 3.20 -4.11 6.38
N PRO A 30 4.49 -3.85 6.07
CA PRO A 30 4.83 -3.14 4.86
C PRO A 30 4.58 -4.01 3.62
N LEU A 31 3.91 -3.44 2.63
CA LEU A 31 3.69 -4.08 1.34
C LEU A 31 4.70 -3.49 0.35
N GLY A 32 5.82 -4.18 0.20
CA GLY A 32 6.88 -3.76 -0.69
C GLY A 32 6.54 -3.97 -2.17
N ARG A 33 7.33 -3.34 -3.04
CA ARG A 33 7.13 -3.43 -4.50
C ARG A 33 7.15 -4.88 -5.00
N SER A 34 7.96 -5.74 -4.39
CA SER A 34 8.05 -7.14 -4.78
C SER A 34 6.73 -7.89 -4.66
N MET A 35 5.85 -7.47 -3.76
CA MET A 35 4.55 -8.11 -3.56
C MET A 35 3.57 -7.82 -4.69
N PHE A 36 3.86 -6.83 -5.51
CA PHE A 36 3.00 -6.43 -6.63
C PHE A 36 3.52 -6.92 -7.98
N ARG A 37 4.55 -7.77 -7.97
CA ARG A 37 5.05 -8.40 -9.18
C ARG A 37 4.10 -9.51 -9.64
N GLU A 38 4.19 -9.81 -10.93
CA GLU A 38 3.47 -10.92 -11.50
C GLU A 38 3.86 -12.23 -10.78
N GLY A 39 2.87 -13.06 -10.48
CA GLY A 39 3.09 -14.30 -9.74
C GLY A 39 3.02 -14.17 -8.24
N MET A 40 2.91 -12.95 -7.70
CA MET A 40 2.89 -12.71 -6.25
C MET A 40 1.48 -12.48 -5.70
N SER A 41 0.45 -12.61 -6.52
CA SER A 41 -0.94 -12.33 -6.08
C SER A 41 -1.38 -13.23 -4.93
N GLY A 42 -0.99 -14.50 -4.93
CA GLY A 42 -1.32 -15.42 -3.84
C GLY A 42 -0.72 -15.00 -2.51
N TYR A 43 0.53 -14.53 -2.54
CA TYR A 43 1.20 -14.03 -1.35
C TYR A 43 0.54 -12.76 -0.81
N LEU A 44 0.16 -11.86 -1.72
CA LEU A 44 -0.55 -10.63 -1.35
C LEU A 44 -1.90 -10.96 -0.71
N ILE A 45 -2.66 -11.87 -1.29
CA ILE A 45 -3.95 -12.32 -0.73
C ILE A 45 -3.75 -12.87 0.68
N GLN A 46 -2.77 -13.74 0.86
CA GLN A 46 -2.50 -14.32 2.16
C GLN A 46 -2.14 -13.26 3.21
N THR A 47 -1.32 -12.29 2.82
CA THR A 47 -0.92 -11.20 3.71
C THR A 47 -2.13 -10.35 4.11
N LEU A 48 -2.98 -9.98 3.15
CA LEU A 48 -4.16 -9.14 3.42
C LEU A 48 -5.21 -9.87 4.25
N THR A 49 -5.24 -11.21 4.21
CA THR A 49 -6.18 -11.99 5.02
C THR A 49 -6.00 -11.73 6.52
N HIS A 50 -4.79 -11.39 6.95
CA HIS A 50 -4.48 -11.15 8.36
C HIS A 50 -4.49 -9.68 8.75
N CYS A 51 -4.93 -8.79 7.85
CA CYS A 51 -4.92 -7.36 8.09
C CYS A 51 -6.31 -6.83 8.40
N ASP A 52 -6.38 -5.87 9.33
CA ASP A 52 -7.61 -5.20 9.70
C ASP A 52 -7.85 -3.94 8.85
N VAL A 53 -6.77 -3.27 8.49
CA VAL A 53 -6.80 -2.02 7.72
C VAL A 53 -5.74 -2.07 6.64
N VAL A 54 -6.04 -1.49 5.47
CA VAL A 54 -5.07 -1.30 4.38
C VAL A 54 -4.92 0.19 4.12
N ILE A 55 -3.68 0.67 4.15
CA ILE A 55 -3.36 2.06 3.82
C ILE A 55 -2.49 2.05 2.57
N ASN A 56 -2.99 2.67 1.50
CA ASN A 56 -2.31 2.72 0.22
C ASN A 56 -1.69 4.10 -0.01
N LEU A 57 -0.39 4.20 0.21
CA LEU A 57 0.41 5.40 -0.03
C LEU A 57 1.34 5.22 -1.23
N ALA A 58 1.13 4.18 -2.03
CA ALA A 58 2.02 3.86 -3.14
C ALA A 58 2.04 4.96 -4.19
N GLY A 59 3.21 5.18 -4.75
CA GLY A 59 3.41 6.15 -5.81
C GLY A 59 4.88 6.51 -5.91
N ALA A 60 5.28 7.12 -7.02
CA ALA A 60 6.62 7.67 -7.16
C ALA A 60 6.76 8.92 -6.29
N PRO A 61 7.99 9.28 -5.87
CA PRO A 61 8.20 10.47 -5.04
C PRO A 61 7.69 11.74 -5.70
N ILE A 62 6.95 12.56 -4.97
CA ILE A 62 6.36 13.81 -5.49
C ILE A 62 7.35 14.97 -5.51
N ASN A 63 8.51 14.82 -4.90
CA ASN A 63 9.54 15.86 -4.83
C ASN A 63 10.49 15.86 -6.03
N LYS A 64 10.30 14.97 -7.00
CA LYS A 64 11.05 14.99 -8.24
C LYS A 64 10.50 16.03 -9.20
N ARG A 65 11.34 16.41 -10.18
CA ARG A 65 10.92 17.32 -11.24
C ARG A 65 9.77 16.74 -12.05
N TRP A 66 8.76 17.55 -12.31
CA TRP A 66 7.57 17.13 -13.03
C TRP A 66 7.81 17.19 -14.55
N THR A 67 8.27 16.07 -15.12
CA THR A 67 8.34 15.88 -16.57
C THR A 67 7.13 15.06 -17.03
N PRO A 68 6.79 15.07 -18.33
CA PRO A 68 5.70 14.23 -18.84
C PRO A 68 5.92 12.75 -18.54
N GLU A 69 7.16 12.27 -18.68
CA GLU A 69 7.52 10.87 -18.40
C GLU A 69 7.32 10.54 -16.93
N TYR A 70 7.71 11.46 -16.06
CA TYR A 70 7.55 11.25 -14.62
C TYR A 70 6.10 11.25 -14.19
N LYS A 71 5.28 12.12 -14.76
CA LYS A 71 3.83 12.14 -14.50
C LYS A 71 3.20 10.82 -14.91
N GLN A 72 3.60 10.26 -16.04
CA GLN A 72 3.10 8.97 -16.51
C GLN A 72 3.52 7.84 -15.58
N GLU A 73 4.76 7.84 -15.12
CA GLU A 73 5.27 6.88 -14.15
C GLU A 73 4.49 6.95 -12.84
N LEU A 74 4.25 8.15 -12.34
CA LEU A 74 3.50 8.38 -11.11
C LEU A 74 2.08 7.84 -11.23
N PHE A 75 1.42 8.15 -12.33
CA PHE A 75 0.06 7.68 -12.62
C PHE A 75 0.00 6.15 -12.70
N ASN A 76 0.90 5.55 -13.47
CA ASN A 76 0.95 4.11 -13.66
C ASN A 76 1.22 3.36 -12.37
N SER A 77 2.16 3.83 -11.55
CA SER A 77 2.50 3.15 -10.31
C SER A 77 1.31 3.12 -9.36
N ARG A 78 0.53 4.18 -9.30
CA ARG A 78 -0.66 4.23 -8.43
C ARG A 78 -1.78 3.35 -8.93
N ILE A 79 -2.05 3.37 -10.24
CA ILE A 79 -3.12 2.55 -10.82
C ILE A 79 -2.81 1.07 -10.71
N VAL A 80 -1.61 0.65 -11.06
CA VAL A 80 -1.23 -0.76 -11.04
C VAL A 80 -1.32 -1.32 -9.62
N VAL A 81 -0.72 -0.62 -8.65
CA VAL A 81 -0.73 -1.08 -7.26
C VAL A 81 -2.15 -1.10 -6.71
N THR A 82 -2.93 -0.05 -6.93
CA THR A 82 -4.30 0.03 -6.44
C THR A 82 -5.16 -1.10 -7.02
N ASN A 83 -5.05 -1.37 -8.31
CA ASN A 83 -5.80 -2.45 -8.96
C ASN A 83 -5.42 -3.82 -8.39
N ARG A 84 -4.15 -4.06 -8.12
CA ARG A 84 -3.70 -5.32 -7.56
C ARG A 84 -4.21 -5.51 -6.13
N ILE A 85 -4.24 -4.45 -5.34
CA ILE A 85 -4.81 -4.48 -4.00
C ILE A 85 -6.30 -4.80 -4.07
N ILE A 86 -7.05 -4.15 -4.95
CA ILE A 86 -8.49 -4.38 -5.11
C ILE A 86 -8.77 -5.82 -5.51
N ARG A 87 -8.01 -6.36 -6.46
CA ARG A 87 -8.15 -7.76 -6.87
C ARG A 87 -7.89 -8.71 -5.71
N ALA A 88 -6.83 -8.45 -4.94
CA ALA A 88 -6.51 -9.28 -3.79
C ALA A 88 -7.60 -9.21 -2.73
N LEU A 89 -8.12 -8.02 -2.45
CA LEU A 89 -9.22 -7.85 -1.48
C LEU A 89 -10.49 -8.60 -1.89
N ASN A 90 -10.78 -8.63 -3.19
CA ASN A 90 -11.95 -9.37 -3.70
C ASN A 90 -11.79 -10.89 -3.52
N ALA A 91 -10.56 -11.37 -3.46
CA ALA A 91 -10.27 -12.80 -3.28
C ALA A 91 -10.14 -13.22 -1.81
N VAL A 92 -10.03 -12.27 -0.88
CA VAL A 92 -9.88 -12.54 0.55
C VAL A 92 -11.22 -12.92 1.16
N LYS A 93 -11.26 -14.01 1.94
CA LYS A 93 -12.48 -14.45 2.61
C LYS A 93 -12.88 -13.50 3.73
N THR A 94 -11.92 -13.16 4.59
CA THR A 94 -12.13 -12.21 5.68
C THR A 94 -11.51 -10.88 5.28
N LYS A 95 -12.34 -9.95 4.84
CA LYS A 95 -11.85 -8.68 4.31
C LYS A 95 -11.44 -7.72 5.42
N PRO A 96 -10.43 -6.87 5.19
CA PRO A 96 -10.13 -5.76 6.09
C PRO A 96 -11.35 -4.86 6.29
N LYS A 97 -11.44 -4.25 7.46
CA LYS A 97 -12.56 -3.38 7.81
C LYS A 97 -12.52 -2.06 7.04
N LEU A 98 -11.35 -1.61 6.65
CA LEU A 98 -11.16 -0.28 6.07
C LEU A 98 -10.00 -0.28 5.10
N MET A 99 -10.17 0.40 3.98
CA MET A 99 -9.08 0.71 3.06
C MET A 99 -8.99 2.22 2.90
N ILE A 100 -7.82 2.78 3.15
CA ILE A 100 -7.53 4.21 2.95
C ILE A 100 -6.55 4.32 1.80
N SER A 101 -6.89 5.13 0.80
CA SER A 101 -6.02 5.36 -0.35
C SER A 101 -5.82 6.86 -0.54
N LEU A 102 -4.56 7.30 -0.54
CA LEU A 102 -4.23 8.68 -0.84
C LEU A 102 -4.08 8.82 -2.35
N LEU A 103 -4.99 9.52 -2.96
CA LEU A 103 -4.93 9.87 -4.37
C LEU A 103 -4.31 11.24 -4.53
N PRO A 104 -3.61 11.48 -5.68
CA PRO A 104 -3.04 12.80 -5.95
C PRO A 104 -4.10 13.86 -6.18
#